data_9eaaa1081364c640e3ef36971a7ff740
#
_entry.id   9eaaa1081364c640e3ef36971a7ff740
#
_cell.length_a   1.000
_cell.length_b   1.000
_cell.length_c   1.000
_cell.angle_alpha   90.00
_cell.angle_beta   90.00
_cell.angle_gamma   90.00
#
_symmetry.space_group_name_H-M   'P 1'
#
loop_
_entity.id
_entity.type
_entity.pdbx_description
1 polymer ?
#
loop_
_entity_poly.entity_id
_entity_poly.type
_entity_poly.pdbx_seq_one_letter_code
_entity_poly.pdbx_strand_id
1 'polypeptide(L)'
;MDGTAPHNIDPRIPGAVDEIINLGAFWDAASLQKDRTKIAAAIAENGRLFRRAYRHLAAAKIFLDEYESAFSEPGVMDWCAVHRETLEILGDVFSSSSHSGRQSVQRHLFATAITPGGPQSHLDSIVCGIRKRYVISGEPGTGKTTILRQVADRAALLGLSTEVFHCALEPAKIDHVVIPALGTAVIN
;
A
#
# COMPACT_ATOMS: atom_id res chain seq x y z
N MET A 1 -8.44 -9.76 8.62
CA MET A 1 -8.52 -10.66 7.45
C MET A 1 -9.87 -11.32 7.49
N ASP A 2 -10.50 -11.53 6.38
CA ASP A 2 -11.79 -12.19 6.30
C ASP A 2 -11.66 -13.55 5.57
N GLY A 3 -12.64 -14.43 5.75
CA GLY A 3 -12.69 -15.75 5.11
C GLY A 3 -13.32 -15.74 3.72
N THR A 4 -13.49 -14.56 3.10
CA THR A 4 -14.11 -14.41 1.78
C THR A 4 -13.05 -14.44 0.68
N ALA A 5 -13.27 -15.21 -0.38
CA ALA A 5 -12.36 -15.20 -1.52
C ALA A 5 -12.28 -13.78 -2.13
N PRO A 6 -11.10 -13.28 -2.52
CA PRO A 6 -9.78 -13.91 -2.54
C PRO A 6 -8.96 -13.75 -1.23
N HIS A 7 -9.56 -13.28 -0.15
CA HIS A 7 -8.86 -12.92 1.10
C HIS A 7 -8.74 -14.08 2.09
N ASN A 8 -9.07 -15.30 1.66
CA ASN A 8 -9.01 -16.49 2.51
C ASN A 8 -7.59 -16.75 2.97
N ILE A 9 -7.42 -16.83 4.28
CA ILE A 9 -6.17 -17.25 4.89
C ILE A 9 -6.51 -18.33 5.92
N ASP A 10 -5.95 -19.52 5.72
CA ASP A 10 -6.06 -20.58 6.70
C ASP A 10 -5.11 -20.30 7.88
N PRO A 11 -5.59 -20.37 9.13
CA PRO A 11 -4.74 -20.20 10.29
C PRO A 11 -3.67 -21.31 10.30
N ARG A 12 -2.41 -20.93 10.57
CA ARG A 12 -1.28 -21.86 10.60
C ARG A 12 -1.05 -22.48 11.98
N ILE A 13 -1.25 -21.66 13.03
CA ILE A 13 -1.03 -22.06 14.43
C ILE A 13 -2.20 -21.52 15.27
N PRO A 14 -3.42 -22.12 15.11
CA PRO A 14 -4.62 -21.64 15.81
C PRO A 14 -4.44 -21.67 17.33
N GLY A 15 -4.83 -20.60 17.99
CA GLY A 15 -4.77 -20.44 19.43
C GLY A 15 -3.41 -20.07 20.00
N ALA A 16 -2.32 -20.23 19.24
CA ALA A 16 -0.98 -19.85 19.68
C ALA A 16 -0.47 -18.56 19.04
N VAL A 17 -0.75 -18.39 17.74
CA VAL A 17 -0.37 -17.20 16.95
C VAL A 17 -1.59 -16.58 16.29
N ASP A 18 -2.48 -17.42 15.77
CA ASP A 18 -3.67 -17.01 15.04
C ASP A 18 -4.90 -17.09 15.93
N GLU A 19 -5.66 -16.02 16.09
CA GLU A 19 -6.95 -16.00 16.76
C GLU A 19 -8.08 -16.14 15.74
N ILE A 20 -8.98 -17.09 15.96
CA ILE A 20 -10.15 -17.31 15.12
C ILE A 20 -11.37 -16.68 15.77
N ILE A 21 -11.91 -15.62 15.16
CA ILE A 21 -13.15 -14.98 15.58
C ILE A 21 -14.29 -15.45 14.67
N ASN A 22 -15.16 -16.32 15.18
CA ASN A 22 -16.27 -16.87 14.43
C ASN A 22 -17.49 -15.92 14.46
N LEU A 23 -17.56 -14.96 13.57
CA LEU A 23 -18.71 -14.07 13.42
C LEU A 23 -19.97 -14.80 12.91
N GLY A 24 -19.81 -15.95 12.26
CA GLY A 24 -20.93 -16.78 11.80
C GLY A 24 -21.78 -17.37 12.94
N ALA A 25 -21.26 -17.40 14.15
CA ALA A 25 -22.03 -17.81 15.33
C ALA A 25 -23.23 -16.86 15.65
N PHE A 26 -23.21 -15.64 15.11
CA PHE A 26 -24.26 -14.63 15.31
C PHE A 26 -25.27 -14.58 14.14
N TRP A 27 -25.17 -15.47 13.15
CA TRP A 27 -26.08 -15.49 12.02
C TRP A 27 -27.44 -16.08 12.39
N ASP A 28 -28.52 -15.43 11.95
CA ASP A 28 -29.85 -16.04 11.89
C ASP A 28 -29.95 -16.91 10.64
N ALA A 29 -29.55 -18.17 10.79
CA ALA A 29 -29.54 -19.13 9.69
C ALA A 29 -30.95 -19.37 9.09
N ALA A 30 -32.01 -19.30 9.93
CA ALA A 30 -33.38 -19.52 9.45
C ALA A 30 -33.86 -18.38 8.55
N SER A 31 -33.50 -17.13 8.92
CA SER A 31 -33.80 -15.95 8.10
C SER A 31 -33.03 -15.99 6.77
N LEU A 32 -31.74 -16.32 6.84
CA LEU A 32 -30.89 -16.42 5.63
C LEU A 32 -31.37 -17.50 4.66
N GLN A 33 -31.86 -18.64 5.17
CA GLN A 33 -32.40 -19.70 4.33
C GLN A 33 -33.67 -19.28 3.55
N LYS A 34 -34.53 -18.47 4.16
CA LYS A 34 -35.75 -17.95 3.48
C LYS A 34 -35.37 -17.07 2.28
N ASP A 35 -34.33 -16.31 2.39
CA ASP A 35 -33.87 -15.37 1.34
C ASP A 35 -32.75 -15.92 0.46
N ARG A 36 -32.44 -17.23 0.55
CA ARG A 36 -31.30 -17.87 -0.15
C ARG A 36 -31.21 -17.50 -1.63
N THR A 37 -32.35 -17.56 -2.35
CA THR A 37 -32.37 -17.27 -3.79
C THR A 37 -32.04 -15.80 -4.07
N LYS A 38 -32.58 -14.88 -3.27
CA LYS A 38 -32.31 -13.45 -3.41
C LYS A 38 -30.85 -13.15 -3.09
N ILE A 39 -30.30 -13.74 -2.02
CA ILE A 39 -28.92 -13.59 -1.62
C ILE A 39 -28.00 -14.10 -2.73
N ALA A 40 -28.26 -15.30 -3.26
CA ALA A 40 -27.45 -15.86 -4.34
C ALA A 40 -27.48 -14.99 -5.61
N ALA A 41 -28.64 -14.45 -5.97
CA ALA A 41 -28.77 -13.54 -7.11
C ALA A 41 -28.00 -12.23 -6.87
N ALA A 42 -28.09 -11.65 -5.67
CA ALA A 42 -27.36 -10.44 -5.30
C ALA A 42 -25.84 -10.64 -5.32
N ILE A 43 -25.35 -11.78 -4.83
CA ILE A 43 -23.92 -12.15 -4.88
C ILE A 43 -23.44 -12.27 -6.33
N ALA A 44 -24.22 -12.95 -7.20
CA ALA A 44 -23.87 -13.11 -8.60
C ALA A 44 -23.81 -11.76 -9.33
N GLU A 45 -24.80 -10.89 -9.10
CA GLU A 45 -24.83 -9.54 -9.68
C GLU A 45 -23.70 -8.67 -9.17
N ASN A 46 -23.45 -8.67 -7.86
CA ASN A 46 -22.31 -7.97 -7.26
C ASN A 46 -20.98 -8.42 -7.90
N GLY A 47 -20.77 -9.72 -8.03
CA GLY A 47 -19.57 -10.27 -8.69
C GLY A 47 -19.45 -9.83 -10.16
N ARG A 48 -20.58 -9.70 -10.89
CA ARG A 48 -20.60 -9.18 -12.26
C ARG A 48 -20.19 -7.70 -12.30
N LEU A 49 -20.71 -6.89 -11.39
CA LEU A 49 -20.39 -5.46 -11.29
C LEU A 49 -18.93 -5.22 -10.91
N PHE A 50 -18.41 -5.96 -9.95
CA PHE A 50 -16.99 -5.91 -9.58
C PHE A 50 -16.08 -6.26 -10.76
N ARG A 51 -16.35 -7.35 -11.47
CA ARG A 51 -15.56 -7.71 -12.67
C ARG A 51 -15.59 -6.60 -13.74
N ARG A 52 -16.72 -5.88 -13.87
CA ARG A 52 -16.81 -4.75 -14.78
C ARG A 52 -15.97 -3.57 -14.30
N ALA A 53 -16.03 -3.24 -13.00
CA ALA A 53 -15.24 -2.18 -12.40
C ALA A 53 -13.74 -2.43 -12.56
N TYR A 54 -13.28 -3.65 -12.25
CA TYR A 54 -11.86 -4.03 -12.42
C TYR A 54 -11.39 -3.96 -13.87
N ARG A 55 -12.24 -4.22 -14.86
CA ARG A 55 -11.87 -4.02 -16.28
C ARG A 55 -11.63 -2.55 -16.61
N HIS A 56 -12.40 -1.63 -16.02
CA HIS A 56 -12.16 -0.20 -16.20
C HIS A 56 -10.87 0.26 -15.50
N LEU A 57 -10.59 -0.27 -14.31
CA LEU A 57 -9.33 -0.01 -13.61
C LEU A 57 -8.13 -0.56 -14.39
N ALA A 58 -8.24 -1.75 -14.97
CA ALA A 58 -7.20 -2.31 -15.82
C ALA A 58 -6.94 -1.45 -17.08
N ALA A 59 -8.00 -0.93 -17.70
CA ALA A 59 -7.85 0.01 -18.82
C ALA A 59 -7.15 1.31 -18.38
N ALA A 60 -7.55 1.88 -17.25
CA ALA A 60 -6.89 3.06 -16.69
C ALA A 60 -5.40 2.81 -16.40
N LYS A 61 -5.05 1.61 -15.90
CA LYS A 61 -3.66 1.21 -15.68
C LYS A 61 -2.85 1.19 -16.97
N ILE A 62 -3.42 0.69 -18.07
CA ILE A 62 -2.74 0.67 -19.38
C ILE A 62 -2.39 2.10 -19.82
N PHE A 63 -3.31 3.05 -19.68
CA PHE A 63 -3.03 4.45 -20.00
C PHE A 63 -1.94 5.06 -19.10
N LEU A 64 -1.95 4.70 -17.82
CA LEU A 64 -0.91 5.15 -16.88
C LEU A 64 0.47 4.59 -17.27
N ASP A 65 0.53 3.31 -17.63
CA ASP A 65 1.77 2.66 -18.06
C ASP A 65 2.34 3.31 -19.33
N GLU A 66 1.48 3.63 -20.29
CA GLU A 66 1.87 4.32 -21.51
C GLU A 66 2.39 5.73 -21.21
N TYR A 67 1.70 6.47 -20.33
CA TYR A 67 2.17 7.77 -19.88
C TYR A 67 3.56 7.68 -19.21
N GLU A 68 3.75 6.72 -18.33
CA GLU A 68 5.02 6.53 -17.62
C GLU A 68 6.14 6.05 -18.54
N SER A 69 5.81 5.32 -19.60
CA SER A 69 6.80 4.82 -20.56
C SER A 69 7.57 5.96 -21.24
N ALA A 70 6.92 7.10 -21.44
CA ALA A 70 7.55 8.28 -22.01
C ALA A 70 8.74 8.80 -21.18
N PHE A 71 8.70 8.63 -19.84
CA PHE A 71 9.81 8.99 -18.97
C PHE A 71 10.96 7.99 -18.97
N SER A 72 10.73 6.78 -19.54
CA SER A 72 11.74 5.74 -19.65
C SER A 72 12.59 5.87 -20.91
N GLU A 73 12.22 6.75 -21.83
CA GLU A 73 12.98 7.00 -23.05
C GLU A 73 14.36 7.59 -22.73
N PRO A 74 15.41 7.20 -23.50
CA PRO A 74 16.76 7.72 -23.29
C PRO A 74 16.83 9.25 -23.36
N GLY A 75 17.41 9.87 -22.33
CA GLY A 75 17.61 11.32 -22.27
C GLY A 75 16.42 12.15 -21.78
N VAL A 76 15.27 11.53 -21.50
CA VAL A 76 14.11 12.25 -20.94
C VAL A 76 14.28 12.50 -19.44
N MET A 77 14.83 11.52 -18.71
CA MET A 77 15.07 11.63 -17.28
C MET A 77 16.54 11.83 -16.94
N ASP A 78 16.84 12.82 -16.11
CA ASP A 78 18.15 12.97 -15.47
C ASP A 78 18.26 12.06 -14.25
N TRP A 79 18.64 10.82 -14.48
CA TRP A 79 18.83 9.84 -13.41
C TRP A 79 19.95 10.21 -12.44
N CYS A 80 20.95 11.00 -12.88
CA CYS A 80 22.00 11.52 -11.99
C CYS A 80 21.41 12.49 -10.98
N ALA A 81 20.50 13.37 -11.40
CA ALA A 81 19.77 14.24 -10.50
C ALA A 81 18.90 13.44 -9.50
N VAL A 82 18.13 12.45 -9.99
CA VAL A 82 17.32 11.57 -9.11
C VAL A 82 18.20 10.87 -8.06
N HIS A 83 19.34 10.36 -8.45
CA HIS A 83 20.28 9.71 -7.51
C HIS A 83 20.86 10.70 -6.50
N ARG A 84 21.21 11.92 -6.91
CA ARG A 84 21.72 12.96 -6.01
C ARG A 84 20.68 13.33 -4.96
N GLU A 85 19.45 13.64 -5.37
CA GLU A 85 18.34 13.93 -4.47
C GLU A 85 18.05 12.75 -3.52
N THR A 86 18.15 11.51 -4.04
CA THR A 86 18.00 10.32 -3.20
C THR A 86 19.05 10.28 -2.10
N LEU A 87 20.32 10.54 -2.43
CA LEU A 87 21.42 10.55 -1.45
C LEU A 87 21.24 11.67 -0.42
N GLU A 88 20.77 12.84 -0.83
CA GLU A 88 20.46 13.95 0.09
C GLU A 88 19.35 13.57 1.07
N ILE A 89 18.23 13.00 0.57
CA ILE A 89 17.14 12.54 1.41
C ILE A 89 17.61 11.45 2.38
N LEU A 90 18.37 10.46 1.91
CA LEU A 90 18.92 9.42 2.76
C LEU A 90 19.86 9.98 3.83
N GLY A 91 20.73 10.92 3.45
CA GLY A 91 21.62 11.61 4.36
C GLY A 91 20.86 12.34 5.47
N ASP A 92 19.80 13.03 5.10
CA ASP A 92 18.97 13.82 6.01
C ASP A 92 18.12 12.97 6.95
N VAL A 93 17.44 11.95 6.37
CA VAL A 93 16.57 11.03 7.13
C VAL A 93 17.36 10.23 8.17
N PHE A 94 18.55 9.77 7.79
CA PHE A 94 19.36 8.87 8.62
C PHE A 94 20.58 9.50 9.26
N SER A 95 20.70 10.85 9.23
CA SER A 95 21.87 11.62 9.73
C SER A 95 22.28 11.27 11.17
N SER A 96 21.31 10.99 12.03
CA SER A 96 21.53 10.66 13.45
C SER A 96 21.27 9.18 13.78
N SER A 97 21.14 8.33 12.75
CA SER A 97 20.76 6.94 12.93
C SER A 97 21.99 6.02 12.93
N SER A 98 22.09 5.19 13.94
CA SER A 98 23.02 4.06 14.01
C SER A 98 22.26 2.74 13.85
N HIS A 99 22.99 1.66 13.55
CA HIS A 99 22.40 0.33 13.47
C HIS A 99 21.79 -0.05 14.83
N SER A 100 20.52 -0.44 14.84
CA SER A 100 19.76 -0.71 16.08
C SER A 100 20.11 -2.04 16.75
N GLY A 101 20.84 -2.92 16.07
CA GLY A 101 21.10 -4.29 16.51
C GLY A 101 19.87 -5.20 16.53
N ARG A 102 18.73 -4.72 16.01
CA ARG A 102 17.45 -5.46 15.96
C ARG A 102 17.12 -5.89 14.55
N GLN A 103 16.33 -6.95 14.45
CA GLN A 103 15.70 -7.31 13.17
C GLN A 103 14.59 -6.31 12.85
N SER A 104 14.64 -5.72 11.66
CA SER A 104 13.59 -4.83 11.17
C SER A 104 12.38 -5.61 10.67
N VAL A 105 11.21 -5.00 10.77
CA VAL A 105 9.96 -5.49 10.18
C VAL A 105 9.44 -4.43 9.22
N GLN A 106 9.16 -4.81 7.98
CA GLN A 106 8.45 -3.97 7.02
C GLN A 106 6.98 -4.38 7.00
N ARG A 107 6.08 -3.47 7.37
CA ARG A 107 4.64 -3.65 7.25
C ARG A 107 4.18 -3.03 5.94
N HIS A 108 3.56 -3.83 5.08
CA HIS A 108 3.04 -3.39 3.80
C HIS A 108 1.54 -3.09 3.94
N LEU A 109 1.14 -1.87 3.61
CA LEU A 109 -0.18 -1.30 3.85
C LEU A 109 -0.65 -0.48 2.65
N PHE A 110 -1.88 0.03 2.71
CA PHE A 110 -2.43 1.02 1.78
C PHE A 110 -2.90 2.25 2.56
N ALA A 111 -2.51 3.45 2.11
CA ALA A 111 -2.99 4.73 2.63
C ALA A 111 -4.21 5.21 1.85
N THR A 112 -4.37 4.72 0.62
CA THR A 112 -5.42 5.12 -0.32
C THR A 112 -6.25 3.92 -0.75
N ALA A 113 -7.48 4.17 -1.15
CA ALA A 113 -8.38 3.18 -1.73
C ALA A 113 -9.15 3.79 -2.90
N ILE A 114 -9.46 2.97 -3.91
CA ILE A 114 -10.35 3.34 -5.00
C ILE A 114 -11.75 2.87 -4.62
N THR A 115 -12.65 3.82 -4.37
CA THR A 115 -14.03 3.55 -3.94
C THR A 115 -15.05 3.98 -4.99
N PRO A 116 -16.33 3.58 -4.86
CA PRO A 116 -17.39 4.08 -5.72
C PRO A 116 -17.56 5.61 -5.68
N GLY A 117 -17.14 6.24 -4.58
CA GLY A 117 -17.13 7.70 -4.44
C GLY A 117 -15.85 8.37 -4.94
N GLY A 118 -14.97 7.62 -5.63
CA GLY A 118 -13.66 8.07 -6.08
C GLY A 118 -12.52 7.66 -5.14
N PRO A 119 -11.30 8.15 -5.39
CA PRO A 119 -10.16 7.89 -4.54
C PRO A 119 -10.38 8.47 -3.13
N GLN A 120 -10.07 7.68 -2.12
CA GLN A 120 -10.11 8.08 -0.71
C GLN A 120 -8.70 7.93 -0.12
N SER A 121 -8.24 8.93 0.61
CA SER A 121 -6.93 8.91 1.26
C SER A 121 -7.09 9.06 2.76
N HIS A 122 -6.34 8.27 3.52
CA HIS A 122 -6.21 8.35 4.97
C HIS A 122 -4.81 8.80 5.40
N LEU A 123 -4.05 9.42 4.48
CA LEU A 123 -2.68 9.85 4.73
C LEU A 123 -2.57 10.75 5.95
N ASP A 124 -3.50 11.69 6.14
CA ASP A 124 -3.49 12.61 7.28
C ASP A 124 -3.47 11.89 8.64
N SER A 125 -4.24 10.80 8.75
CA SER A 125 -4.25 9.99 9.97
C SER A 125 -2.95 9.22 10.19
N ILE A 126 -2.31 8.78 9.11
CA ILE A 126 -1.06 8.02 9.12
C ILE A 126 0.10 8.92 9.55
N VAL A 127 0.16 10.15 9.04
CA VAL A 127 1.21 11.11 9.36
C VAL A 127 0.91 11.95 10.60
N CYS A 128 -0.22 11.72 11.27
CA CYS A 128 -0.56 12.38 12.53
C CYS A 128 0.50 12.02 13.60
N GLY A 129 1.08 13.03 14.22
CA GLY A 129 2.14 12.84 15.23
C GLY A 129 3.54 12.60 14.65
N ILE A 130 3.71 12.48 13.34
CA ILE A 130 5.03 12.43 12.69
C ILE A 130 5.69 13.81 12.76
N ARG A 131 6.90 13.84 13.30
CA ARG A 131 7.64 15.09 13.57
C ARG A 131 8.26 15.68 12.30
N LYS A 132 8.80 14.84 11.42
CA LYS A 132 9.50 15.27 10.20
C LYS A 132 8.88 14.60 8.98
N ARG A 133 8.49 15.40 8.01
CA ARG A 133 7.86 14.91 6.77
C ARG A 133 8.65 15.42 5.58
N TYR A 134 9.05 14.51 4.71
CA TYR A 134 9.62 14.82 3.41
C TYR A 134 8.54 14.58 2.37
N VAL A 135 8.25 15.58 1.56
CA VAL A 135 7.26 15.48 0.49
C VAL A 135 8.01 15.40 -0.83
N ILE A 136 7.81 14.29 -1.56
CA ILE A 136 8.35 14.11 -2.90
C ILE A 136 7.23 14.41 -3.89
N SER A 137 7.38 15.42 -4.71
CA SER A 137 6.42 15.79 -5.73
C SER A 137 6.98 15.53 -7.13
N GLY A 138 6.15 15.09 -8.05
CA GLY A 138 6.52 14.85 -9.44
C GLY A 138 5.48 14.01 -10.16
N GLU A 139 5.54 14.00 -11.49
CA GLU A 139 4.64 13.22 -12.34
C GLU A 139 4.84 11.70 -12.15
N PRO A 140 3.86 10.86 -12.50
CA PRO A 140 4.06 9.43 -12.62
C PRO A 140 5.27 9.10 -13.51
N GLY A 141 6.06 8.09 -13.14
CA GLY A 141 7.26 7.70 -13.93
C GLY A 141 8.56 8.45 -13.58
N THR A 142 8.52 9.52 -12.78
CA THR A 142 9.70 10.36 -12.47
C THR A 142 10.63 9.84 -11.36
N GLY A 143 10.54 8.56 -10.98
CA GLY A 143 11.48 7.96 -10.04
C GLY A 143 11.10 8.03 -8.56
N LYS A 144 9.94 8.59 -8.18
CA LYS A 144 9.49 8.70 -6.77
C LYS A 144 9.51 7.38 -6.01
N THR A 145 8.96 6.32 -6.61
CA THR A 145 8.99 4.96 -6.02
C THR A 145 10.41 4.45 -5.81
N THR A 146 11.36 4.82 -6.67
CA THR A 146 12.77 4.46 -6.53
C THR A 146 13.37 5.07 -5.27
N ILE A 147 13.10 6.35 -5.02
CA ILE A 147 13.54 7.06 -3.81
C ILE A 147 12.93 6.40 -2.56
N LEU A 148 11.61 6.21 -2.56
CA LEU A 148 10.89 5.61 -1.43
C LEU A 148 11.36 4.19 -1.11
N ARG A 149 11.66 3.40 -2.14
CA ARG A 149 12.22 2.05 -1.96
C ARG A 149 13.59 2.10 -1.29
N GLN A 150 14.48 2.99 -1.73
CA GLN A 150 15.81 3.14 -1.12
C GLN A 150 15.72 3.61 0.34
N VAL A 151 14.74 4.45 0.69
CA VAL A 151 14.48 4.83 2.08
C VAL A 151 14.07 3.61 2.91
N ALA A 152 13.14 2.79 2.42
CA ALA A 152 12.68 1.58 3.12
C ALA A 152 13.83 0.55 3.28
N ASP A 153 14.61 0.34 2.22
CA ASP A 153 15.76 -0.58 2.22
C ASP A 153 16.85 -0.09 3.18
N ARG A 154 17.16 1.21 3.17
CA ARG A 154 18.13 1.79 4.10
C ARG A 154 17.69 1.64 5.55
N ALA A 155 16.41 1.88 5.85
CA ALA A 155 15.86 1.66 7.18
C ALA A 155 16.02 0.19 7.61
N ALA A 156 15.71 -0.75 6.73
CA ALA A 156 15.87 -2.18 6.99
C ALA A 156 17.32 -2.55 7.31
N LEU A 157 18.30 -2.04 6.54
CA LEU A 157 19.72 -2.25 6.79
C LEU A 157 20.18 -1.69 8.15
N LEU A 158 19.52 -0.64 8.65
CA LEU A 158 19.80 -0.08 9.97
C LEU A 158 19.02 -0.78 11.10
N GLY A 159 18.25 -1.81 10.78
CA GLY A 159 17.40 -2.53 11.75
C GLY A 159 16.20 -1.71 12.24
N LEU A 160 15.75 -0.71 11.45
CA LEU A 160 14.59 0.12 11.74
C LEU A 160 13.35 -0.44 11.05
N SER A 161 12.30 -0.67 11.81
CA SER A 161 11.02 -1.10 11.24
C SER A 161 10.32 0.05 10.51
N THR A 162 9.62 -0.30 9.42
CA THR A 162 8.93 0.67 8.56
C THR A 162 7.50 0.24 8.27
N GLU A 163 6.66 1.23 7.99
CA GLU A 163 5.35 1.05 7.36
C GLU A 163 5.46 1.56 5.92
N VAL A 164 5.30 0.64 4.98
CA VAL A 164 5.43 0.89 3.54
C VAL A 164 4.04 0.90 2.94
N PHE A 165 3.62 2.03 2.41
CA PHE A 165 2.30 2.22 1.83
C PHE A 165 2.36 2.14 0.31
N HIS A 166 1.54 1.27 -0.25
CA HIS A 166 1.50 0.99 -1.67
C HIS A 166 0.40 1.78 -2.38
N CYS A 167 0.61 1.99 -3.67
CA CYS A 167 -0.38 2.60 -4.55
C CYS A 167 -1.60 1.69 -4.72
N ALA A 168 -2.80 2.25 -4.54
CA ALA A 168 -4.05 1.48 -4.66
C ALA A 168 -4.32 0.97 -6.09
N LEU A 169 -3.78 1.64 -7.12
CA LEU A 169 -3.93 1.23 -8.52
C LEU A 169 -2.82 0.24 -8.94
N GLU A 170 -1.62 0.41 -8.39
CA GLU A 170 -0.44 -0.40 -8.73
C GLU A 170 0.32 -0.82 -7.45
N PRO A 171 -0.07 -1.93 -6.82
CA PRO A 171 0.52 -2.36 -5.55
C PRO A 171 2.02 -2.66 -5.57
N ALA A 172 2.63 -2.76 -6.75
CA ALA A 172 4.09 -2.88 -6.88
C ALA A 172 4.82 -1.55 -6.60
N LYS A 173 4.14 -0.41 -6.68
CA LYS A 173 4.67 0.92 -6.40
C LYS A 173 4.47 1.30 -4.93
N ILE A 174 5.44 2.05 -4.41
CA ILE A 174 5.41 2.61 -3.07
C ILE A 174 5.03 4.09 -3.19
N ASP A 175 4.03 4.50 -2.42
CA ASP A 175 3.58 5.90 -2.33
C ASP A 175 4.13 6.60 -1.09
N HIS A 176 4.23 5.90 0.06
CA HIS A 176 4.73 6.51 1.28
C HIS A 176 5.53 5.50 2.12
N VAL A 177 6.49 6.02 2.89
CA VAL A 177 7.26 5.24 3.87
C VAL A 177 7.28 5.99 5.20
N VAL A 178 6.84 5.33 6.26
CA VAL A 178 6.92 5.85 7.63
C VAL A 178 7.95 5.05 8.41
N ILE A 179 8.81 5.76 9.15
CA ILE A 179 9.83 5.19 10.03
C ILE A 179 9.48 5.64 11.46
N PRO A 180 8.66 4.87 12.21
CA PRO A 180 8.14 5.29 13.50
C PRO A 180 9.25 5.61 14.51
N ALA A 181 10.33 4.82 14.51
CA ALA A 181 11.46 5.01 15.43
C ALA A 181 12.15 6.36 15.26
N LEU A 182 12.11 6.94 14.06
CA LEU A 182 12.67 8.26 13.76
C LEU A 182 11.61 9.37 13.85
N GLY A 183 10.35 9.05 13.98
CA GLY A 183 9.23 9.98 13.86
C GLY A 183 9.23 10.71 12.52
N THR A 184 9.59 9.98 11.45
CA THR A 184 9.80 10.53 10.11
C THR A 184 8.93 9.80 9.08
N ALA A 185 8.38 10.56 8.14
CA ALA A 185 7.70 10.04 6.96
C ALA A 185 8.28 10.64 5.68
N VAL A 186 8.38 9.83 4.64
CA VAL A 186 8.66 10.26 3.27
C VAL A 186 7.40 9.92 2.46
N ILE A 187 6.79 10.93 1.88
CA ILE A 187 5.46 10.86 1.27
C ILE A 187 5.46 11.43 -0.15
N ASN A 188 4.59 10.87 -0.99
CA ASN A 188 4.32 11.33 -2.35
C ASN A 188 2.94 11.97 -2.41
#